data_35e4cae670659a2385c2dc6e4db3cac4
#
_entry.id   35e4cae670659a2385c2dc6e4db3cac4
#
_cell.length_a   1.000
_cell.length_b   1.000
_cell.length_c   1.000
_cell.angle_alpha   90.00
_cell.angle_beta   90.00
_cell.angle_gamma   90.00
#
_symmetry.space_group_name_H-M   'P 1'
#
loop_
_entity.id
_entity.type
_entity.pdbx_description
1 polymer ?
#
loop_
_entity_poly.entity_id
_entity_poly.type
_entity_poly.pdbx_seq_one_letter_code
_entity_poly.pdbx_strand_id
1 'polypeptide(L)'
;MHPREIMSRDGKTIVSYLTLPPGSDANADGVPDHPVPTVMLVHGGPWARDAYGYNPYHQWLANRGYAVISPNFRGSTGFGKAFIEAGNLQWGKAMHDDLIDVAQWAVKQGIAPADKIAIMGGSYGGYATLAGLAFTPTAFACGVDIVGPSNLETLLKTIPPYWEPIVKQFHERMGNPGTPEGLALLKAASPLYSADKIVRPLLIGQGANDPRVNKAESDQIVAAMKAKNIPVTYVLFPDEGHGFAKPANNIAFNAVAENFLSTCLGGRAEPIGATLKASTAQIVDGGQFVSGLGATAK
;
A
#
# COMPACT_ATOMS: atom_id res chain seq x y z
N MET A 1 8.37 -12.85 14.08
CA MET A 1 7.51 -11.64 14.11
C MET A 1 7.53 -11.07 15.52
N HIS A 2 7.80 -9.77 15.67
CA HIS A 2 7.92 -9.09 16.95
C HIS A 2 6.80 -8.05 17.08
N PRO A 3 5.91 -8.13 18.06
CA PRO A 3 4.94 -7.07 18.36
C PRO A 3 5.70 -5.82 18.84
N ARG A 4 5.24 -4.65 18.43
CA ARG A 4 5.76 -3.35 18.83
C ARG A 4 4.60 -2.41 19.16
N GLU A 5 4.71 -1.69 20.25
CA GLU A 5 3.82 -0.59 20.61
C GLU A 5 4.52 0.71 20.29
N ILE A 6 4.04 1.43 19.28
CA ILE A 6 4.68 2.63 18.77
C ILE A 6 3.77 3.81 19.08
N MET A 7 4.32 4.83 19.75
CA MET A 7 3.58 6.03 20.09
C MET A 7 3.49 6.95 18.87
N SER A 8 2.27 7.28 18.46
CA SER A 8 2.05 8.32 17.46
C SER A 8 2.30 9.72 18.02
N ARG A 9 2.49 10.71 17.16
CA ARG A 9 2.74 12.12 17.52
C ARG A 9 1.68 12.73 18.43
N ASP A 10 0.45 12.22 18.39
CA ASP A 10 -0.68 12.68 19.20
C ASP A 10 -1.03 11.71 20.36
N GLY A 11 -0.11 10.79 20.69
CA GLY A 11 -0.18 9.97 21.90
C GLY A 11 -1.03 8.71 21.77
N LYS A 12 -1.36 8.24 20.53
CA LYS A 12 -2.02 6.94 20.35
C LYS A 12 -0.99 5.83 20.23
N THR A 13 -1.27 4.68 20.82
CA THR A 13 -0.45 3.48 20.66
C THR A 13 -0.81 2.77 19.37
N ILE A 14 0.13 2.70 18.44
CA ILE A 14 0.01 1.98 17.17
C ILE A 14 0.67 0.62 17.34
N VAL A 15 -0.15 -0.42 17.56
CA VAL A 15 0.34 -1.81 17.64
C VAL A 15 0.78 -2.25 16.24
N SER A 16 2.04 -2.59 16.11
CA SER A 16 2.66 -2.96 14.84
C SER A 16 3.36 -4.31 14.95
N TYR A 17 3.49 -5.02 13.85
CA TYR A 17 4.19 -6.30 13.79
C TYR A 17 5.41 -6.16 12.90
N LEU A 18 6.60 -6.46 13.46
CA LEU A 18 7.88 -6.39 12.79
C LEU A 18 8.41 -7.80 12.51
N THR A 19 8.82 -8.08 11.28
CA THR A 19 9.58 -9.27 10.91
C THR A 19 10.91 -8.84 10.32
N LEU A 20 12.01 -9.41 10.79
CA LEU A 20 13.35 -9.13 10.31
C LEU A 20 13.81 -10.20 9.31
N PRO A 21 14.74 -9.85 8.39
CA PRO A 21 15.36 -10.83 7.50
C PRO A 21 16.08 -11.93 8.30
N PRO A 22 16.08 -13.18 7.84
CA PRO A 22 16.83 -14.24 8.49
C PRO A 22 18.32 -13.88 8.65
N GLY A 23 18.85 -14.05 9.86
CA GLY A 23 20.26 -13.80 10.18
C GLY A 23 20.67 -12.33 10.32
N SER A 24 19.73 -11.40 10.34
CA SER A 24 20.03 -9.96 10.53
C SER A 24 20.02 -9.49 11.99
N ASP A 25 19.66 -10.35 12.93
CA ASP A 25 19.49 -10.07 14.36
C ASP A 25 20.17 -11.22 15.14
N ALA A 26 21.47 -11.12 15.35
CA ALA A 26 22.27 -12.21 15.91
C ALA A 26 22.03 -12.39 17.43
N ASN A 27 21.67 -11.30 18.13
CA ASN A 27 21.41 -11.31 19.57
C ASN A 27 19.92 -11.55 19.91
N ALA A 28 19.05 -11.62 18.90
CA ALA A 28 17.62 -11.87 19.01
C ALA A 28 16.86 -10.82 19.86
N ASP A 29 17.28 -9.56 19.85
CA ASP A 29 16.61 -8.47 20.55
C ASP A 29 15.46 -7.84 19.75
N GLY A 30 15.31 -8.25 18.49
CA GLY A 30 14.29 -7.77 17.57
C GLY A 30 14.65 -6.44 16.90
N VAL A 31 15.94 -6.09 16.88
CA VAL A 31 16.53 -5.01 16.11
C VAL A 31 17.63 -5.61 15.22
N PRO A 32 17.73 -5.28 13.94
CA PRO A 32 18.78 -5.86 13.12
C PRO A 32 20.16 -5.31 13.51
N ASP A 33 21.20 -6.12 13.38
CA ASP A 33 22.60 -5.74 13.68
C ASP A 33 23.05 -4.49 12.90
N HIS A 34 22.45 -4.28 11.71
CA HIS A 34 22.62 -3.08 10.87
C HIS A 34 21.25 -2.74 10.25
N PRO A 35 20.95 -1.44 10.02
CA PRO A 35 19.70 -1.05 9.36
C PRO A 35 19.54 -1.74 8.01
N VAL A 36 18.36 -2.33 7.76
CA VAL A 36 18.03 -3.07 6.55
C VAL A 36 16.92 -2.38 5.75
N PRO A 37 16.90 -2.47 4.42
CA PRO A 37 15.77 -1.98 3.63
C PRO A 37 14.46 -2.55 4.18
N THR A 38 13.42 -1.72 4.22
CA THR A 38 12.19 -2.05 4.94
C THR A 38 10.97 -1.87 4.04
N VAL A 39 10.00 -2.78 4.16
CA VAL A 39 8.68 -2.65 3.54
C VAL A 39 7.65 -2.41 4.63
N MET A 40 6.98 -1.26 4.58
CA MET A 40 5.78 -1.02 5.37
C MET A 40 4.60 -1.65 4.65
N LEU A 41 4.05 -2.71 5.21
CA LEU A 41 2.91 -3.44 4.67
C LEU A 41 1.63 -2.98 5.37
N VAL A 42 0.75 -2.28 4.63
CA VAL A 42 -0.47 -1.65 5.17
C VAL A 42 -1.68 -2.50 4.82
N HIS A 43 -2.43 -2.92 5.84
CA HIS A 43 -3.64 -3.71 5.65
C HIS A 43 -4.79 -2.93 4.98
N GLY A 44 -5.67 -3.65 4.31
CA GLY A 44 -6.91 -3.12 3.74
C GLY A 44 -8.01 -2.89 4.77
N GLY A 45 -9.16 -2.51 4.30
CA GLY A 45 -10.33 -2.24 5.14
C GLY A 45 -10.84 -0.81 4.93
N PRO A 46 -10.50 0.19 5.76
CA PRO A 46 -9.49 0.24 6.84
C PRO A 46 -9.94 -0.43 8.15
N TRP A 47 -11.21 -0.74 8.30
CA TRP A 47 -11.81 -1.35 9.49
C TRP A 47 -11.56 -2.86 9.54
N ALA A 48 -10.28 -3.20 9.55
CA ALA A 48 -9.69 -4.53 9.68
C ALA A 48 -8.47 -4.42 10.61
N ARG A 49 -7.64 -5.45 10.68
CA ARG A 49 -6.39 -5.43 11.44
C ARG A 49 -5.40 -6.46 10.91
N ASP A 50 -4.12 -6.19 11.12
CA ASP A 50 -3.10 -7.21 11.14
C ASP A 50 -3.10 -7.95 12.49
N ALA A 51 -2.70 -9.21 12.49
CA ALA A 51 -2.62 -10.05 13.68
C ALA A 51 -1.23 -10.65 13.84
N TYR A 52 -0.86 -10.93 15.09
CA TYR A 52 0.35 -11.67 15.38
C TYR A 52 0.25 -13.10 14.84
N GLY A 53 1.28 -13.58 14.18
CA GLY A 53 1.37 -14.95 13.70
C GLY A 53 1.99 -15.06 12.30
N TYR A 54 1.75 -16.19 11.65
CA TYR A 54 2.24 -16.43 10.30
C TYR A 54 1.54 -15.51 9.30
N ASN A 55 2.34 -14.77 8.54
CA ASN A 55 1.87 -13.95 7.43
C ASN A 55 2.76 -14.23 6.21
N PRO A 56 2.21 -14.72 5.08
CA PRO A 56 3.00 -15.10 3.91
C PRO A 56 3.75 -13.92 3.28
N TYR A 57 3.18 -12.71 3.29
CA TYR A 57 3.87 -11.52 2.80
C TYR A 57 5.07 -11.15 3.66
N HIS A 58 4.93 -11.22 5.00
CA HIS A 58 6.06 -11.02 5.90
C HIS A 58 7.18 -12.02 5.64
N GLN A 59 6.84 -13.31 5.46
CA GLN A 59 7.84 -14.34 5.22
C GLN A 59 8.52 -14.19 3.86
N TRP A 60 7.75 -13.91 2.83
CA TRP A 60 8.27 -13.66 1.49
C TRP A 60 9.23 -12.48 1.46
N LEU A 61 8.80 -11.31 1.94
CA LEU A 61 9.60 -10.09 1.92
C LEU A 61 10.84 -10.19 2.82
N ALA A 62 10.72 -10.79 4.02
CA ALA A 62 11.86 -11.02 4.90
C ALA A 62 12.90 -11.96 4.27
N ASN A 63 12.45 -13.01 3.56
CA ASN A 63 13.32 -13.88 2.78
C ASN A 63 14.05 -13.14 1.66
N ARG A 64 13.51 -12.04 1.15
CA ARG A 64 14.15 -11.18 0.13
C ARG A 64 15.11 -10.16 0.72
N GLY A 65 15.28 -10.13 2.05
CA GLY A 65 16.23 -9.28 2.75
C GLY A 65 15.63 -7.97 3.28
N TYR A 66 14.32 -7.88 3.38
CA TYR A 66 13.63 -6.69 3.90
C TYR A 66 13.16 -6.92 5.34
N ALA A 67 13.30 -5.91 6.20
CA ALA A 67 12.42 -5.84 7.36
C ALA A 67 11.00 -5.54 6.87
N VAL A 68 10.01 -6.12 7.53
CA VAL A 68 8.59 -5.90 7.21
C VAL A 68 7.88 -5.40 8.45
N ILE A 69 7.23 -4.24 8.35
CA ILE A 69 6.47 -3.66 9.45
C ILE A 69 5.02 -3.44 9.03
N SER A 70 4.08 -4.00 9.79
CA SER A 70 2.64 -3.85 9.57
C SER A 70 2.02 -3.07 10.72
N PRO A 71 1.70 -1.77 10.53
CA PRO A 71 1.07 -0.95 11.55
C PRO A 71 -0.46 -1.13 11.57
N ASN A 72 -1.03 -1.33 12.75
CA ASN A 72 -2.46 -1.15 12.98
C ASN A 72 -2.74 0.32 13.30
N PHE A 73 -2.86 1.14 12.25
CA PHE A 73 -3.16 2.57 12.33
C PHE A 73 -4.56 2.82 12.91
N ARG A 74 -4.83 4.04 13.41
CA ARG A 74 -6.18 4.40 13.91
C ARG A 74 -7.27 4.08 12.89
N GLY A 75 -8.40 3.57 13.34
CA GLY A 75 -9.43 2.99 12.48
C GLY A 75 -9.34 1.46 12.40
N SER A 76 -8.21 0.84 12.73
CA SER A 76 -8.08 -0.61 12.82
C SER A 76 -8.97 -1.19 13.91
N THR A 77 -9.49 -2.41 13.68
CA THR A 77 -10.37 -3.13 14.62
C THR A 77 -9.56 -3.86 15.71
N GLY A 78 -10.22 -4.22 16.81
CA GLY A 78 -9.63 -5.00 17.90
C GLY A 78 -8.95 -4.17 19.00
N PHE A 79 -8.88 -2.84 18.85
CA PHE A 79 -8.27 -1.91 19.81
C PHE A 79 -9.31 -1.02 20.53
N GLY A 80 -10.58 -1.41 20.47
CA GLY A 80 -11.68 -0.71 21.07
C GLY A 80 -12.36 0.32 20.15
N LYS A 81 -13.58 0.70 20.54
CA LYS A 81 -14.43 1.63 19.78
C LYS A 81 -13.77 2.99 19.56
N ALA A 82 -13.15 3.55 20.61
CA ALA A 82 -12.48 4.84 20.53
C ALA A 82 -11.33 4.86 19.51
N PHE A 83 -10.63 3.75 19.34
CA PHE A 83 -9.54 3.64 18.35
C PHE A 83 -10.08 3.59 16.91
N ILE A 84 -11.21 2.88 16.69
CA ILE A 84 -11.90 2.86 15.40
C ILE A 84 -12.42 4.27 15.07
N GLU A 85 -13.11 4.93 16.02
CA GLU A 85 -13.70 6.27 15.81
C GLU A 85 -12.65 7.35 15.62
N ALA A 86 -11.43 7.18 16.16
CA ALA A 86 -10.32 8.09 15.92
C ALA A 86 -9.87 8.14 14.44
N GLY A 87 -10.26 7.16 13.62
CA GLY A 87 -10.07 7.16 12.17
C GLY A 87 -11.16 7.89 11.37
N ASN A 88 -12.29 8.26 12.02
CA ASN A 88 -13.38 8.91 11.31
C ASN A 88 -12.95 10.27 10.74
N LEU A 89 -13.19 10.49 9.46
CA LEU A 89 -12.83 11.70 8.70
C LEU A 89 -11.30 11.99 8.69
N GLN A 90 -10.46 10.93 8.91
CA GLN A 90 -9.01 11.06 9.01
C GLN A 90 -8.24 10.38 7.86
N TRP A 91 -8.92 9.97 6.81
CA TRP A 91 -8.26 9.47 5.61
C TRP A 91 -7.30 10.53 5.03
N GLY A 92 -6.05 10.15 4.75
CA GLY A 92 -5.00 11.07 4.30
C GLY A 92 -4.53 12.12 5.32
N LYS A 93 -5.01 12.04 6.55
CA LYS A 93 -4.66 12.90 7.68
C LYS A 93 -4.04 12.07 8.81
N ALA A 94 -4.64 12.06 10.01
CA ALA A 94 -4.07 11.35 11.15
C ALA A 94 -3.90 9.84 10.92
N MET A 95 -4.70 9.19 10.09
CA MET A 95 -4.47 7.79 9.68
C MET A 95 -3.18 7.65 8.85
N HIS A 96 -2.86 8.64 8.01
CA HIS A 96 -1.59 8.70 7.28
C HIS A 96 -0.43 9.07 8.22
N ASP A 97 -0.64 10.02 9.14
CA ASP A 97 0.36 10.42 10.12
C ASP A 97 0.82 9.24 10.97
N ASP A 98 -0.07 8.32 11.35
CA ASP A 98 0.29 7.09 12.08
C ASP A 98 1.31 6.25 11.30
N LEU A 99 1.17 6.14 9.98
CA LEU A 99 2.11 5.41 9.13
C LEU A 99 3.46 6.11 9.06
N ILE A 100 3.47 7.44 8.95
CA ILE A 100 4.69 8.23 8.96
C ILE A 100 5.42 8.12 10.30
N ASP A 101 4.69 8.15 11.41
CA ASP A 101 5.27 8.01 12.75
C ASP A 101 5.92 6.63 12.95
N VAL A 102 5.29 5.56 12.41
CA VAL A 102 5.87 4.21 12.42
C VAL A 102 7.12 4.13 11.55
N ALA A 103 7.13 4.76 10.37
CA ALA A 103 8.32 4.82 9.51
C ALA A 103 9.48 5.54 10.21
N GLN A 104 9.22 6.69 10.82
CA GLN A 104 10.20 7.46 11.58
C GLN A 104 10.72 6.69 12.81
N TRP A 105 9.81 5.98 13.49
CA TRP A 105 10.20 5.11 14.59
C TRP A 105 11.17 4.00 14.13
N ALA A 106 10.89 3.35 13.01
CA ALA A 106 11.77 2.31 12.46
C ALA A 106 13.17 2.83 12.15
N VAL A 107 13.28 4.07 11.61
CA VAL A 107 14.57 4.73 11.38
C VAL A 107 15.27 5.04 12.71
N LYS A 108 14.55 5.61 13.67
CA LYS A 108 15.09 5.98 14.99
C LYS A 108 15.58 4.77 15.78
N GLN A 109 14.94 3.61 15.62
CA GLN A 109 15.35 2.36 16.29
C GLN A 109 16.50 1.64 15.54
N GLY A 110 17.01 2.19 14.44
CA GLY A 110 18.07 1.55 13.67
C GLY A 110 17.61 0.34 12.86
N ILE A 111 16.29 0.19 12.64
CA ILE A 111 15.71 -0.92 11.85
C ILE A 111 15.88 -0.63 10.37
N ALA A 112 15.56 0.60 9.92
CA ALA A 112 15.54 1.00 8.53
C ALA A 112 16.47 2.19 8.25
N PRO A 113 17.18 2.21 7.12
CA PRO A 113 17.74 3.47 6.60
C PRO A 113 16.59 4.41 6.18
N ALA A 114 16.74 5.71 6.42
CA ALA A 114 15.68 6.69 6.16
C ALA A 114 15.23 6.77 4.69
N ASP A 115 16.12 6.45 3.77
CA ASP A 115 15.90 6.47 2.31
C ASP A 115 15.56 5.10 1.71
N LYS A 116 15.37 4.07 2.55
CA LYS A 116 15.14 2.67 2.13
C LYS A 116 13.88 2.06 2.75
N ILE A 117 12.80 2.82 2.81
CA ILE A 117 11.49 2.33 3.22
C ILE A 117 10.54 2.41 2.03
N ALA A 118 9.98 1.28 1.61
CA ALA A 118 8.85 1.23 0.67
C ALA A 118 7.53 1.11 1.43
N ILE A 119 6.45 1.59 0.81
CA ILE A 119 5.09 1.35 1.29
C ILE A 119 4.35 0.43 0.32
N MET A 120 3.65 -0.56 0.84
CA MET A 120 2.92 -1.56 0.06
C MET A 120 1.61 -1.90 0.74
N GLY A 121 0.54 -2.07 -0.03
CA GLY A 121 -0.72 -2.55 0.53
C GLY A 121 -1.81 -2.76 -0.49
N GLY A 122 -2.89 -3.40 -0.04
CA GLY A 122 -4.06 -3.71 -0.86
C GLY A 122 -5.30 -2.93 -0.43
N SER A 123 -6.16 -2.56 -1.39
CA SER A 123 -7.42 -1.86 -1.11
C SER A 123 -7.18 -0.54 -0.36
N TYR A 124 -7.66 -0.39 0.88
CA TYR A 124 -7.25 0.77 1.69
C TYR A 124 -5.72 0.89 1.82
N GLY A 125 -4.99 -0.23 1.94
CA GLY A 125 -3.53 -0.21 1.96
C GLY A 125 -2.91 0.30 0.66
N GLY A 126 -3.56 0.06 -0.48
CA GLY A 126 -3.22 0.66 -1.77
C GLY A 126 -3.47 2.17 -1.78
N TYR A 127 -4.63 2.61 -1.28
CA TYR A 127 -4.88 4.03 -1.02
C TYR A 127 -3.80 4.67 -0.14
N ALA A 128 -3.43 3.99 0.96
CA ALA A 128 -2.38 4.47 1.87
C ALA A 128 -1.02 4.58 1.16
N THR A 129 -0.72 3.67 0.23
CA THR A 129 0.46 3.74 -0.64
C THR A 129 0.42 4.99 -1.52
N LEU A 130 -0.70 5.23 -2.21
CA LEU A 130 -0.90 6.41 -3.05
C LEU A 130 -0.81 7.70 -2.23
N ALA A 131 -1.47 7.74 -1.07
CA ALA A 131 -1.42 8.87 -0.13
C ALA A 131 0.01 9.11 0.38
N GLY A 132 0.75 8.05 0.70
CA GLY A 132 2.14 8.13 1.11
C GLY A 132 3.03 8.81 0.08
N LEU A 133 2.87 8.47 -1.19
CA LEU A 133 3.66 9.05 -2.26
C LEU A 133 3.17 10.44 -2.70
N ALA A 134 1.88 10.75 -2.54
CA ALA A 134 1.30 12.02 -2.97
C ALA A 134 1.35 13.11 -1.89
N PHE A 135 1.12 12.75 -0.61
CA PHE A 135 1.03 13.73 0.49
C PHE A 135 2.35 13.93 1.23
N THR A 136 3.20 12.90 1.23
CA THR A 136 4.56 12.93 1.82
C THR A 136 5.59 12.41 0.82
N PRO A 137 5.86 13.13 -0.28
CA PRO A 137 6.55 12.61 -1.48
C PRO A 137 7.96 12.06 -1.24
N THR A 138 8.59 12.41 -0.13
CA THR A 138 9.96 11.99 0.21
C THR A 138 10.03 10.97 1.35
N ALA A 139 8.88 10.62 1.97
CA ALA A 139 8.86 9.72 3.13
C ALA A 139 9.16 8.27 2.78
N PHE A 140 8.82 7.86 1.55
CA PHE A 140 9.04 6.50 1.07
C PHE A 140 9.91 6.50 -0.18
N ALA A 141 10.70 5.45 -0.36
CA ALA A 141 11.56 5.27 -1.52
C ALA A 141 10.76 4.89 -2.78
N CYS A 142 9.70 4.11 -2.63
CA CYS A 142 8.76 3.69 -3.67
C CYS A 142 7.47 3.14 -3.06
N GLY A 143 6.47 2.86 -3.91
CA GLY A 143 5.19 2.28 -3.49
C GLY A 143 4.72 1.12 -4.37
N VAL A 144 4.02 0.17 -3.74
CA VAL A 144 3.31 -0.91 -4.43
C VAL A 144 1.83 -0.84 -4.03
N ASP A 145 1.02 -0.37 -4.95
CA ASP A 145 -0.43 -0.26 -4.81
C ASP A 145 -1.13 -1.48 -5.42
N ILE A 146 -1.92 -2.17 -4.62
CA ILE A 146 -2.75 -3.29 -5.07
C ILE A 146 -4.22 -2.88 -4.92
N VAL A 147 -4.91 -2.65 -6.05
CA VAL A 147 -6.34 -2.31 -6.12
C VAL A 147 -6.75 -1.15 -5.19
N GLY A 148 -5.90 -0.13 -5.05
CA GLY A 148 -6.14 1.02 -4.19
C GLY A 148 -6.96 2.12 -4.88
N PRO A 149 -7.94 2.73 -4.18
CA PRO A 149 -8.66 3.88 -4.72
C PRO A 149 -7.79 5.14 -4.73
N SER A 150 -7.79 5.86 -5.84
CA SER A 150 -7.06 7.11 -6.01
C SER A 150 -7.93 8.35 -5.76
N ASN A 151 -9.26 8.21 -5.89
CA ASN A 151 -10.23 9.27 -5.72
C ASN A 151 -11.43 8.80 -4.89
N LEU A 152 -11.56 9.32 -3.68
CA LEU A 152 -12.59 8.89 -2.73
C LEU A 152 -14.00 9.31 -3.14
N GLU A 153 -14.15 10.36 -3.98
CA GLU A 153 -15.43 10.76 -4.54
C GLU A 153 -15.94 9.72 -5.55
N THR A 154 -15.09 9.29 -6.50
CA THR A 154 -15.46 8.27 -7.49
C THR A 154 -15.64 6.89 -6.84
N LEU A 155 -14.83 6.56 -5.83
CA LEU A 155 -15.01 5.35 -5.02
C LEU A 155 -16.42 5.29 -4.41
N LEU A 156 -16.87 6.37 -3.73
CA LEU A 156 -18.19 6.41 -3.09
C LEU A 156 -19.35 6.42 -4.11
N LYS A 157 -19.12 6.91 -5.32
CA LYS A 157 -20.11 6.87 -6.41
C LYS A 157 -20.26 5.48 -7.04
N THR A 158 -19.28 4.61 -6.89
CA THR A 158 -19.23 3.26 -7.50
C THR A 158 -19.33 2.14 -6.47
N ILE A 159 -19.88 2.44 -5.29
CA ILE A 159 -20.11 1.43 -4.24
C ILE A 159 -20.96 0.29 -4.79
N PRO A 160 -20.53 -0.98 -4.62
CA PRO A 160 -21.28 -2.12 -5.10
C PRO A 160 -22.61 -2.27 -4.35
N PRO A 161 -23.67 -2.79 -4.98
CA PRO A 161 -25.02 -2.89 -4.38
C PRO A 161 -25.05 -3.61 -3.02
N TYR A 162 -24.19 -4.61 -2.83
CA TYR A 162 -24.13 -5.34 -1.56
C TYR A 162 -23.52 -4.51 -0.38
N TRP A 163 -22.97 -3.31 -0.64
CA TRP A 163 -22.54 -2.36 0.38
C TRP A 163 -23.56 -1.25 0.64
N GLU A 164 -24.64 -1.19 -0.11
CA GLU A 164 -25.70 -0.18 0.08
C GLU A 164 -26.16 -0.05 1.56
N PRO A 165 -26.34 -1.15 2.33
CA PRO A 165 -26.73 -1.05 3.74
C PRO A 165 -25.75 -0.30 4.64
N ILE A 166 -24.47 -0.18 4.23
CA ILE A 166 -23.42 0.48 5.01
C ILE A 166 -22.96 1.81 4.41
N VAL A 167 -23.62 2.31 3.36
CA VAL A 167 -23.27 3.59 2.72
C VAL A 167 -23.27 4.74 3.73
N LYS A 168 -24.26 4.78 4.63
CA LYS A 168 -24.33 5.80 5.70
C LYS A 168 -23.04 5.79 6.55
N GLN A 169 -22.53 4.61 6.89
CA GLN A 169 -21.29 4.48 7.65
C GLN A 169 -20.06 4.99 6.86
N PHE A 170 -20.02 4.76 5.54
CA PHE A 170 -18.97 5.36 4.71
C PHE A 170 -19.05 6.89 4.74
N HIS A 171 -20.24 7.46 4.61
CA HIS A 171 -20.42 8.93 4.67
C HIS A 171 -20.01 9.51 6.02
N GLU A 172 -20.35 8.86 7.12
CA GLU A 172 -19.99 9.29 8.48
C GLU A 172 -18.47 9.19 8.72
N ARG A 173 -17.80 8.19 8.13
CA ARG A 173 -16.39 7.91 8.40
C ARG A 173 -15.41 8.50 7.40
N MET A 174 -15.85 8.79 6.18
CA MET A 174 -14.99 9.30 5.10
C MET A 174 -15.35 10.72 4.69
N GLY A 175 -16.62 11.08 4.78
CA GLY A 175 -17.23 12.33 4.30
C GLY A 175 -18.44 12.06 3.44
N ASN A 176 -19.47 12.90 3.60
CA ASN A 176 -20.70 12.76 2.82
C ASN A 176 -20.60 13.50 1.49
N PRO A 177 -20.61 12.80 0.34
CA PRO A 177 -20.52 13.45 -0.97
C PRO A 177 -21.76 14.31 -1.31
N GLY A 178 -22.85 14.19 -0.55
CA GLY A 178 -24.04 15.02 -0.69
C GLY A 178 -23.94 16.40 -0.02
N THR A 179 -22.81 16.72 0.64
CA THR A 179 -22.59 18.03 1.27
C THR A 179 -21.32 18.70 0.70
N PRO A 180 -21.28 20.04 0.62
CA PRO A 180 -20.08 20.77 0.18
C PRO A 180 -18.84 20.45 1.03
N GLU A 181 -19.00 20.36 2.36
CA GLU A 181 -17.95 20.07 3.32
C GLU A 181 -17.41 18.63 3.13
N GLY A 182 -18.31 17.67 2.93
CA GLY A 182 -17.95 16.28 2.69
C GLY A 182 -17.22 16.10 1.36
N LEU A 183 -17.66 16.75 0.29
CA LEU A 183 -16.97 16.77 -0.98
C LEU A 183 -15.56 17.37 -0.88
N ALA A 184 -15.43 18.50 -0.18
CA ALA A 184 -14.14 19.14 0.04
C ALA A 184 -13.18 18.21 0.81
N LEU A 185 -13.69 17.50 1.82
CA LEU A 185 -12.93 16.53 2.59
C LEU A 185 -12.47 15.35 1.72
N LEU A 186 -13.38 14.74 0.96
CA LEU A 186 -13.09 13.62 0.07
C LEU A 186 -12.05 14.01 -0.98
N LYS A 187 -12.18 15.19 -1.57
CA LYS A 187 -11.23 15.72 -2.55
C LYS A 187 -9.85 15.93 -1.93
N ALA A 188 -9.78 16.56 -0.75
CA ALA A 188 -8.52 16.80 -0.04
C ALA A 188 -7.81 15.49 0.37
N ALA A 189 -8.58 14.43 0.64
CA ALA A 189 -8.08 13.12 1.01
C ALA A 189 -7.79 12.21 -0.21
N SER A 190 -8.06 12.66 -1.45
CA SER A 190 -7.86 11.85 -2.66
C SER A 190 -6.46 12.07 -3.26
N PRO A 191 -5.60 11.04 -3.31
CA PRO A 191 -4.26 11.14 -3.89
C PRO A 191 -4.23 11.66 -5.32
N LEU A 192 -5.26 11.38 -6.11
CA LEU A 192 -5.38 11.83 -7.50
C LEU A 192 -5.14 13.34 -7.68
N TYR A 193 -5.68 14.16 -6.76
CA TYR A 193 -5.54 15.63 -6.85
C TYR A 193 -4.17 16.15 -6.40
N SER A 194 -3.29 15.26 -5.94
CA SER A 194 -1.90 15.54 -5.60
C SER A 194 -0.91 14.63 -6.34
N ALA A 195 -1.37 13.98 -7.43
CA ALA A 195 -0.54 13.06 -8.21
C ALA A 195 0.69 13.75 -8.81
N ASP A 196 0.61 15.05 -9.08
CA ASP A 196 1.71 15.88 -9.57
C ASP A 196 2.87 16.04 -8.55
N LYS A 197 2.62 15.73 -7.29
CA LYS A 197 3.65 15.74 -6.23
C LYS A 197 4.40 14.42 -6.09
N ILE A 198 3.94 13.36 -6.73
CA ILE A 198 4.61 12.05 -6.68
C ILE A 198 5.95 12.17 -7.41
N VAL A 199 7.03 11.88 -6.70
CA VAL A 199 8.40 11.92 -7.23
C VAL A 199 9.12 10.58 -7.11
N ARG A 200 8.43 9.56 -6.61
CA ARG A 200 8.98 8.23 -6.37
C ARG A 200 8.34 7.18 -7.27
N PRO A 201 9.05 6.11 -7.62
CA PRO A 201 8.48 5.03 -8.42
C PRO A 201 7.24 4.41 -7.79
N LEU A 202 6.25 4.07 -8.62
CA LEU A 202 5.01 3.44 -8.21
C LEU A 202 4.72 2.23 -9.12
N LEU A 203 4.40 1.09 -8.49
CA LEU A 203 3.81 -0.07 -9.14
C LEU A 203 2.34 -0.17 -8.75
N ILE A 204 1.46 -0.32 -9.74
CA ILE A 204 0.02 -0.52 -9.54
C ILE A 204 -0.37 -1.88 -10.11
N GLY A 205 -1.11 -2.67 -9.33
CA GLY A 205 -1.76 -3.90 -9.77
C GLY A 205 -3.27 -3.79 -9.63
N GLN A 206 -4.03 -4.12 -10.70
CA GLN A 206 -5.48 -3.97 -10.75
C GLN A 206 -6.17 -5.17 -11.41
N GLY A 207 -7.28 -5.62 -10.82
CA GLY A 207 -8.21 -6.53 -11.49
C GLY A 207 -9.25 -5.77 -12.32
N ALA A 208 -9.47 -6.19 -13.57
CA ALA A 208 -10.39 -5.48 -14.46
C ALA A 208 -11.85 -5.59 -14.03
N ASN A 209 -12.20 -6.65 -13.30
CA ASN A 209 -13.58 -6.93 -12.83
C ASN A 209 -13.76 -6.59 -11.35
N ASP A 210 -12.94 -5.68 -10.80
CA ASP A 210 -13.04 -5.30 -9.40
C ASP A 210 -14.36 -4.56 -9.11
N PRO A 211 -15.25 -5.15 -8.28
CA PRO A 211 -16.55 -4.55 -7.96
C PRO A 211 -16.48 -3.54 -6.81
N ARG A 212 -15.36 -3.48 -6.07
CA ARG A 212 -15.17 -2.64 -4.87
C ARG A 212 -14.40 -1.37 -5.18
N VAL A 213 -13.26 -1.53 -5.85
CA VAL A 213 -12.42 -0.45 -6.34
C VAL A 213 -12.34 -0.57 -7.84
N ASN A 214 -13.19 0.18 -8.52
CA ASN A 214 -13.32 0.11 -9.97
C ASN A 214 -11.96 0.37 -10.63
N LYS A 215 -11.68 -0.36 -11.72
CA LYS A 215 -10.46 -0.18 -12.54
C LYS A 215 -10.18 1.29 -12.89
N ALA A 216 -11.23 2.10 -13.02
CA ALA A 216 -11.09 3.53 -13.28
C ALA A 216 -10.27 4.28 -12.20
N GLU A 217 -10.20 3.76 -10.96
CA GLU A 217 -9.37 4.34 -9.90
C GLU A 217 -7.88 4.26 -10.25
N SER A 218 -7.43 3.12 -10.77
CA SER A 218 -6.06 2.97 -11.26
C SER A 218 -5.83 3.74 -12.56
N ASP A 219 -6.76 3.67 -13.51
CA ASP A 219 -6.64 4.34 -14.81
C ASP A 219 -6.45 5.86 -14.66
N GLN A 220 -7.22 6.51 -13.77
CA GLN A 220 -7.18 7.97 -13.62
C GLN A 220 -5.87 8.46 -13.00
N ILE A 221 -5.32 7.76 -12.00
CA ILE A 221 -4.04 8.19 -11.40
C ILE A 221 -2.86 7.89 -12.33
N VAL A 222 -2.88 6.77 -13.05
CA VAL A 222 -1.88 6.47 -14.08
C VAL A 222 -1.89 7.55 -15.16
N ALA A 223 -3.07 7.96 -15.66
CA ALA A 223 -3.20 9.04 -16.63
C ALA A 223 -2.65 10.37 -16.10
N ALA A 224 -2.94 10.71 -14.83
CA ALA A 224 -2.44 11.93 -14.20
C ALA A 224 -0.91 11.93 -14.05
N MET A 225 -0.32 10.80 -13.66
CA MET A 225 1.13 10.64 -13.55
C MET A 225 1.82 10.74 -14.94
N LYS A 226 1.27 10.06 -15.94
CA LYS A 226 1.78 10.12 -17.33
C LYS A 226 1.76 11.53 -17.90
N ALA A 227 0.69 12.29 -17.67
CA ALA A 227 0.58 13.67 -18.12
C ALA A 227 1.68 14.59 -17.54
N LYS A 228 2.33 14.16 -16.45
CA LYS A 228 3.45 14.85 -15.80
C LYS A 228 4.80 14.15 -16.03
N ASN A 229 4.85 13.12 -16.88
CA ASN A 229 6.04 12.30 -17.12
C ASN A 229 6.60 11.64 -15.85
N ILE A 230 5.75 11.30 -14.90
CA ILE A 230 6.12 10.60 -13.65
C ILE A 230 6.11 9.10 -13.92
N PRO A 231 7.21 8.36 -13.64
CA PRO A 231 7.30 6.93 -13.87
C PRO A 231 6.26 6.14 -13.06
N VAL A 232 5.47 5.32 -13.73
CA VAL A 232 4.51 4.39 -13.12
C VAL A 232 4.49 3.09 -13.90
N THR A 233 4.47 1.95 -13.19
CA THR A 233 4.25 0.63 -13.78
C THR A 233 2.84 0.19 -13.46
N TYR A 234 2.07 -0.19 -14.47
CA TYR A 234 0.68 -0.60 -14.33
C TYR A 234 0.45 -2.00 -14.90
N VAL A 235 0.07 -2.93 -14.02
CA VAL A 235 -0.24 -4.33 -14.35
C VAL A 235 -1.73 -4.57 -14.16
N LEU A 236 -2.41 -4.95 -15.23
CA LEU A 236 -3.83 -5.27 -15.25
C LEU A 236 -4.05 -6.77 -15.41
N PHE A 237 -4.98 -7.33 -14.66
CA PHE A 237 -5.44 -8.71 -14.79
C PHE A 237 -6.89 -8.72 -15.27
N PRO A 238 -7.16 -9.06 -16.57
CA PRO A 238 -8.49 -8.96 -17.17
C PRO A 238 -9.56 -9.85 -16.53
N ASP A 239 -9.14 -10.89 -15.85
CA ASP A 239 -10.00 -11.95 -15.29
C ASP A 239 -9.96 -12.00 -13.75
N GLU A 240 -9.44 -10.94 -13.11
CA GLU A 240 -9.42 -10.78 -11.66
C GLU A 240 -10.39 -9.69 -11.18
N GLY A 241 -10.77 -9.80 -9.90
CA GLY A 241 -11.58 -8.85 -9.17
C GLY A 241 -10.80 -8.02 -8.16
N HIS A 242 -11.27 -7.97 -6.91
CA HIS A 242 -10.64 -7.22 -5.82
C HIS A 242 -9.45 -8.01 -5.22
N GLY A 243 -8.31 -7.93 -5.89
CA GLY A 243 -7.11 -8.72 -5.64
C GLY A 243 -6.91 -9.82 -6.68
N PHE A 244 -5.84 -10.61 -6.51
CA PHE A 244 -5.41 -11.62 -7.49
C PHE A 244 -5.61 -13.02 -6.89
N ALA A 245 -6.81 -13.58 -7.07
CA ALA A 245 -7.22 -14.84 -6.48
C ALA A 245 -6.68 -16.07 -7.24
N LYS A 246 -6.47 -15.94 -8.56
CA LYS A 246 -5.92 -17.02 -9.37
C LYS A 246 -4.44 -17.21 -9.08
N PRO A 247 -3.98 -18.43 -8.74
CA PRO A 247 -2.60 -18.66 -8.35
C PRO A 247 -1.57 -18.14 -9.36
N ALA A 248 -1.79 -18.34 -10.66
CA ALA A 248 -0.87 -17.87 -11.70
C ALA A 248 -0.76 -16.35 -11.72
N ASN A 249 -1.88 -15.62 -11.54
CA ASN A 249 -1.91 -14.17 -11.49
C ASN A 249 -1.26 -13.63 -10.22
N ASN A 250 -1.52 -14.27 -9.07
CA ASN A 250 -0.89 -13.91 -7.80
C ASN A 250 0.63 -14.07 -7.86
N ILE A 251 1.12 -15.21 -8.36
CA ILE A 251 2.55 -15.46 -8.53
C ILE A 251 3.16 -14.44 -9.50
N ALA A 252 2.51 -14.15 -10.62
CA ALA A 252 2.99 -13.19 -11.61
C ALA A 252 3.10 -11.78 -11.01
N PHE A 253 2.07 -11.30 -10.29
CA PHE A 253 2.14 -9.99 -9.65
C PHE A 253 3.24 -9.92 -8.57
N ASN A 254 3.37 -10.96 -7.74
CA ASN A 254 4.41 -11.00 -6.71
C ASN A 254 5.81 -11.03 -7.34
N ALA A 255 6.02 -11.72 -8.47
CA ALA A 255 7.30 -11.69 -9.18
C ALA A 255 7.63 -10.29 -9.73
N VAL A 256 6.63 -9.56 -10.25
CA VAL A 256 6.79 -8.16 -10.68
C VAL A 256 7.10 -7.26 -9.49
N ALA A 257 6.34 -7.37 -8.40
CA ALA A 257 6.54 -6.57 -7.18
C ALA A 257 7.91 -6.82 -6.54
N GLU A 258 8.39 -8.06 -6.55
CA GLU A 258 9.72 -8.42 -6.05
C GLU A 258 10.83 -7.71 -6.84
N ASN A 259 10.76 -7.76 -8.18
CA ASN A 259 11.74 -7.10 -9.02
C ASN A 259 11.66 -5.57 -8.95
N PHE A 260 10.45 -5.01 -8.79
CA PHE A 260 10.24 -3.60 -8.56
C PHE A 260 10.87 -3.14 -7.22
N LEU A 261 10.58 -3.84 -6.13
CA LEU A 261 11.14 -3.55 -4.80
C LEU A 261 12.66 -3.71 -4.79
N SER A 262 13.21 -4.72 -5.46
CA SER A 262 14.65 -4.92 -5.58
C SER A 262 15.34 -3.76 -6.32
N THR A 263 14.72 -3.24 -7.38
CA THR A 263 15.21 -2.06 -8.09
C THR A 263 15.22 -0.81 -7.20
N CYS A 264 14.20 -0.64 -6.38
CA CYS A 264 14.01 0.54 -5.52
C CYS A 264 14.88 0.47 -4.24
N LEU A 265 14.85 -0.66 -3.54
CA LEU A 265 15.41 -0.80 -2.21
C LEU A 265 16.77 -1.51 -2.19
N GLY A 266 17.07 -2.28 -3.23
CA GLY A 266 18.04 -3.36 -3.20
C GLY A 266 17.38 -4.64 -2.69
N GLY A 267 18.17 -5.60 -2.23
CA GLY A 267 17.67 -6.90 -1.81
C GLY A 267 17.65 -7.93 -2.94
N ARG A 268 17.18 -9.13 -2.59
CA ARG A 268 17.20 -10.26 -3.50
C ARG A 268 15.92 -10.31 -4.33
N ALA A 269 16.03 -10.56 -5.62
CA ALA A 269 14.91 -10.87 -6.49
C ALA A 269 15.22 -12.10 -7.34
N GLU A 270 14.19 -12.87 -7.64
CA GLU A 270 14.27 -13.94 -8.63
C GLU A 270 13.82 -13.41 -10.00
N PRO A 271 14.39 -13.95 -11.10
CA PRO A 271 13.95 -13.59 -12.43
C PRO A 271 12.43 -13.83 -12.59
N ILE A 272 11.71 -12.90 -13.22
CA ILE A 272 10.27 -13.06 -13.49
C ILE A 272 10.03 -14.32 -14.36
N GLY A 273 10.93 -14.62 -15.30
CA GLY A 273 10.91 -15.87 -16.07
C GLY A 273 9.60 -16.09 -16.82
N ALA A 274 9.06 -17.30 -16.70
CA ALA A 274 7.84 -17.71 -17.40
C ALA A 274 6.54 -17.35 -16.66
N THR A 275 6.62 -16.78 -15.47
CA THR A 275 5.43 -16.54 -14.61
C THR A 275 4.41 -15.61 -15.27
N LEU A 276 4.87 -14.58 -15.97
CA LEU A 276 3.97 -13.69 -16.73
C LEU A 276 3.23 -14.43 -17.85
N LYS A 277 3.93 -15.30 -18.58
CA LYS A 277 3.32 -16.06 -19.69
C LYS A 277 2.28 -17.07 -19.21
N ALA A 278 2.41 -17.55 -17.96
CA ALA A 278 1.46 -18.46 -17.33
C ALA A 278 0.22 -17.74 -16.77
N SER A 279 0.26 -16.44 -16.71
CA SER A 279 -0.80 -15.58 -16.14
C SER A 279 -1.57 -14.84 -17.23
N THR A 280 -2.60 -14.11 -16.82
CA THR A 280 -3.36 -13.19 -17.68
C THR A 280 -2.86 -11.74 -17.57
N ALA A 281 -1.75 -11.51 -16.90
CA ALA A 281 -1.17 -10.19 -16.68
C ALA A 281 -0.93 -9.42 -17.98
N GLN A 282 -1.41 -8.20 -18.02
CA GLN A 282 -1.15 -7.23 -19.07
C GLN A 282 -0.35 -6.07 -18.50
N ILE A 283 0.82 -5.81 -19.06
CA ILE A 283 1.61 -4.62 -18.72
C ILE A 283 1.05 -3.45 -19.52
N VAL A 284 0.17 -2.69 -18.88
CA VAL A 284 -0.53 -1.56 -19.52
C VAL A 284 0.42 -0.38 -19.73
N ASP A 285 1.32 -0.16 -18.77
CA ASP A 285 2.29 0.94 -18.80
C ASP A 285 3.55 0.60 -18.00
N GLY A 286 4.66 1.28 -18.33
CA GLY A 286 5.85 1.36 -17.48
C GLY A 286 6.64 0.07 -17.30
N GLY A 287 6.49 -0.95 -18.17
CA GLY A 287 7.24 -2.20 -18.06
C GLY A 287 8.75 -2.00 -18.04
N GLN A 288 9.24 -0.95 -18.68
CA GLN A 288 10.67 -0.60 -18.70
C GLN A 288 11.24 -0.20 -17.32
N PHE A 289 10.38 0.13 -16.36
CA PHE A 289 10.81 0.53 -15.01
C PHE A 289 11.00 -0.66 -14.05
N VAL A 290 10.66 -1.87 -14.49
CA VAL A 290 10.82 -3.10 -13.70
C VAL A 290 11.75 -4.07 -14.44
N SER A 291 12.82 -4.49 -13.77
CA SER A 291 13.77 -5.44 -14.34
C SER A 291 13.08 -6.74 -14.78
N GLY A 292 13.31 -7.18 -16.00
CA GLY A 292 12.76 -8.41 -16.55
C GLY A 292 11.36 -8.31 -17.17
N LEU A 293 10.67 -7.13 -17.10
CA LEU A 293 9.37 -6.96 -17.78
C LEU A 293 9.51 -6.61 -19.28
N GLY A 294 10.60 -5.93 -19.67
CA GLY A 294 10.75 -5.40 -21.04
C GLY A 294 9.79 -4.23 -21.32
N ALA A 295 10.01 -3.52 -22.44
CA ALA A 295 9.08 -2.51 -22.91
C ALA A 295 7.85 -3.22 -23.50
N THR A 296 6.69 -3.11 -22.84
CA THR A 296 5.36 -3.59 -23.27
C THR A 296 5.35 -5.03 -23.82
N ALA A 297 5.10 -6.02 -22.97
CA ALA A 297 4.57 -7.28 -23.43
C ALA A 297 3.06 -7.08 -23.72
N LYS A 298 2.71 -7.13 -25.01
CA LYS A 298 1.31 -7.24 -25.46
C LYS A 298 0.73 -8.57 -25.05
#